data_9ad1eaf53fb1fa097b59e0a1e0b43c6b
#
_entry.id   9ad1eaf53fb1fa097b59e0a1e0b43c6b
#
_cell.length_a   1.000
_cell.length_b   1.000
_cell.length_c   1.000
_cell.angle_alpha   90.00
_cell.angle_beta   90.00
_cell.angle_gamma   90.00
#
_symmetry.space_group_name_H-M   'P 1'
#
loop_
_entity.id
_entity.type
_entity.pdbx_description
1 polymer ?
#
loop_
_entity_poly.entity_id
_entity_poly.type
_entity_poly.pdbx_seq_one_letter_code
_entity_poly.pdbx_strand_id
1 'polypeptide(L)'
;MVNDASAPSLFKAQYKPFILLLDVGLLLLLLNALPFAATINHGLSLFIFIAILWLTEAIHVTVTALLVPVMAVLMGISELQPAISHFSNPTIYLFFGGFALAAALHKQQIDQYLAQQILTFAKGRLQTATLLLFGITAFISMWISNTATAAMMLPLAIGISSQLPETENRTRTFIMLGVAYSASIGGIGTLVGSPPNVIAAAQAHITFMQWMIFGIPVTLILLPCAWLALHL
;
A
#
# COMPACT_ATOMS: atom_id res chain seq x y z
N MET A 1 10.80 -0.80 30.47
CA MET A 1 9.31 -0.94 30.54
C MET A 1 8.78 -0.41 29.21
N VAL A 2 8.60 -1.27 28.23
CA VAL A 2 8.00 -0.93 26.93
C VAL A 2 6.50 -0.91 27.16
N ASN A 3 5.92 0.27 27.07
CA ASN A 3 4.48 0.47 27.20
C ASN A 3 3.82 -0.02 25.92
N ASP A 4 3.11 -1.12 25.99
CA ASP A 4 2.40 -1.81 24.92
C ASP A 4 1.16 -0.97 24.53
N ALA A 5 1.34 -0.02 23.61
CA ALA A 5 0.33 0.94 23.18
C ALA A 5 -0.48 0.44 21.96
N SER A 6 -0.72 -0.87 21.88
CA SER A 6 -1.57 -1.46 20.82
C SER A 6 -2.59 -2.48 21.36
N ALA A 7 -3.22 -2.20 22.49
CA ALA A 7 -4.45 -2.90 22.83
C ALA A 7 -5.55 -2.41 21.85
N PRO A 8 -6.13 -3.29 21.01
CA PRO A 8 -7.30 -2.90 20.22
C PRO A 8 -8.37 -2.48 21.22
N SER A 9 -8.90 -1.26 21.09
CA SER A 9 -9.91 -0.75 21.98
C SER A 9 -11.01 -1.81 22.09
N LEU A 10 -11.36 -2.24 23.30
CA LEU A 10 -12.40 -3.24 23.57
C LEU A 10 -13.73 -2.90 22.85
N PHE A 11 -13.97 -1.63 22.60
CA PHE A 11 -15.07 -1.12 21.77
C PHE A 11 -15.04 -1.64 20.31
N LYS A 12 -13.87 -1.70 19.65
CA LYS A 12 -13.79 -2.22 18.26
C LYS A 12 -14.06 -3.73 18.19
N ALA A 13 -13.67 -4.51 19.19
CA ALA A 13 -13.90 -5.96 19.21
C ALA A 13 -15.38 -6.32 19.36
N GLN A 14 -16.16 -5.53 20.07
CA GLN A 14 -17.56 -5.79 20.38
C GLN A 14 -18.50 -5.63 19.18
N TYR A 15 -18.16 -4.78 18.19
CA TYR A 15 -18.98 -4.57 17.00
C TYR A 15 -18.68 -5.51 15.83
N LYS A 16 -17.55 -6.22 15.87
CA LYS A 16 -17.14 -7.12 14.78
C LYS A 16 -18.18 -8.20 14.44
N PRO A 17 -18.75 -8.95 15.41
CA PRO A 17 -19.77 -9.95 15.10
C PRO A 17 -21.05 -9.33 14.55
N PHE A 18 -21.43 -8.14 15.02
CA PHE A 18 -22.60 -7.43 14.51
C PHE A 18 -22.41 -6.97 13.06
N ILE A 19 -21.22 -6.43 12.74
CA ILE A 19 -20.87 -6.05 11.36
C ILE A 19 -20.90 -7.28 10.45
N LEU A 20 -20.34 -8.40 10.90
CA LEU A 20 -20.36 -9.65 10.15
C LEU A 20 -21.78 -10.15 9.86
N LEU A 21 -22.66 -10.10 10.86
CA LEU A 21 -24.06 -10.49 10.67
C LEU A 21 -24.80 -9.58 9.68
N LEU A 22 -24.59 -8.26 9.77
CA LEU A 22 -25.15 -7.32 8.83
C LEU A 22 -24.64 -7.52 7.41
N ASP A 23 -23.35 -7.80 7.26
CA ASP A 23 -22.72 -8.01 5.97
C ASP A 23 -23.20 -9.30 5.29
N VAL A 24 -23.31 -10.39 6.08
CA VAL A 24 -23.92 -11.64 5.60
C VAL A 24 -25.40 -11.42 5.22
N GLY A 25 -26.17 -10.67 6.03
CA GLY A 25 -27.54 -10.32 5.71
C GLY A 25 -27.66 -9.51 4.42
N LEU A 26 -26.75 -8.55 4.24
CA LEU A 26 -26.66 -7.76 3.00
C LEU A 26 -26.31 -8.63 1.79
N LEU A 27 -25.35 -9.55 1.93
CA LEU A 27 -25.00 -10.51 0.87
C LEU A 27 -26.24 -11.30 0.41
N LEU A 28 -26.98 -11.89 1.38
CA LEU A 28 -28.18 -12.67 1.07
C LEU A 28 -29.28 -11.83 0.42
N LEU A 29 -29.42 -10.58 0.82
CA LEU A 29 -30.34 -9.63 0.21
C LEU A 29 -29.94 -9.30 -1.22
N LEU A 30 -28.68 -8.97 -1.46
CA LEU A 30 -28.17 -8.58 -2.79
C LEU A 30 -28.25 -9.73 -3.79
N LEU A 31 -28.07 -10.97 -3.36
CA LEU A 31 -28.20 -12.16 -4.22
C LEU A 31 -29.58 -12.25 -4.87
N ASN A 32 -30.63 -11.70 -4.24
CA ASN A 32 -32.00 -11.80 -4.70
C ASN A 32 -32.58 -10.46 -5.19
N ALA A 33 -31.99 -9.32 -4.79
CA ALA A 33 -32.58 -8.00 -5.03
C ALA A 33 -32.07 -7.31 -6.30
N LEU A 34 -30.91 -7.70 -6.82
CA LEU A 34 -30.32 -7.01 -7.97
C LEU A 34 -30.97 -7.45 -9.29
N PRO A 35 -31.28 -6.52 -10.21
CA PRO A 35 -31.99 -6.81 -11.46
C PRO A 35 -31.06 -7.25 -12.60
N PHE A 36 -29.96 -7.95 -12.32
CA PHE A 36 -28.98 -8.37 -13.32
C PHE A 36 -29.03 -9.88 -13.56
N ALA A 37 -28.32 -10.37 -14.58
CA ALA A 37 -28.13 -11.80 -14.79
C ALA A 37 -27.46 -12.44 -13.57
N ALA A 38 -27.79 -13.71 -13.29
CA ALA A 38 -27.36 -14.40 -12.06
C ALA A 38 -25.84 -14.30 -11.79
N THR A 39 -25.02 -14.48 -12.82
CA THR A 39 -23.55 -14.40 -12.69
C THR A 39 -23.09 -13.00 -12.28
N ILE A 40 -23.72 -11.95 -12.83
CA ILE A 40 -23.39 -10.55 -12.48
C ILE A 40 -23.85 -10.24 -11.05
N ASN A 41 -25.06 -10.70 -10.69
CA ASN A 41 -25.57 -10.57 -9.33
C ASN A 41 -24.65 -11.20 -8.30
N HIS A 42 -24.25 -12.42 -8.53
CA HIS A 42 -23.34 -13.14 -7.64
C HIS A 42 -21.99 -12.43 -7.53
N GLY A 43 -21.44 -11.99 -8.68
CA GLY A 43 -20.16 -11.27 -8.71
C GLY A 43 -20.20 -9.96 -7.94
N LEU A 44 -21.23 -9.13 -8.16
CA LEU A 44 -21.41 -7.85 -7.45
C LEU A 44 -21.68 -8.05 -5.95
N SER A 45 -22.51 -9.03 -5.61
CA SER A 45 -22.81 -9.36 -4.21
C SER A 45 -21.57 -9.80 -3.46
N LEU A 46 -20.76 -10.67 -4.08
CA LEU A 46 -19.47 -11.10 -3.52
C LEU A 46 -18.49 -9.93 -3.39
N PHE A 47 -18.39 -9.08 -4.41
CA PHE A 47 -17.50 -7.91 -4.40
C PHE A 47 -17.84 -6.96 -3.24
N ILE A 48 -19.13 -6.63 -3.05
CA ILE A 48 -19.59 -5.75 -1.96
C ILE A 48 -19.30 -6.39 -0.59
N PHE A 49 -19.62 -7.66 -0.43
CA PHE A 49 -19.36 -8.42 0.79
C PHE A 49 -17.87 -8.39 1.18
N ILE A 50 -16.99 -8.73 0.25
CA ILE A 50 -15.54 -8.74 0.49
C ILE A 50 -15.01 -7.31 0.75
N ALA A 51 -15.53 -6.30 0.05
CA ALA A 51 -15.14 -4.90 0.27
C ALA A 51 -15.49 -4.42 1.68
N ILE A 52 -16.68 -4.76 2.19
CA ILE A 52 -17.09 -4.41 3.56
C ILE A 52 -16.22 -5.12 4.59
N LEU A 53 -15.95 -6.42 4.41
CA LEU A 53 -15.04 -7.17 5.29
C LEU A 53 -13.63 -6.55 5.32
N TRP A 54 -13.12 -6.09 4.19
CA TRP A 54 -11.81 -5.44 4.11
C TRP A 54 -11.78 -4.07 4.79
N LEU A 55 -12.80 -3.24 4.53
CA LEU A 55 -12.87 -1.88 5.08
C LEU A 55 -13.09 -1.88 6.59
N THR A 56 -13.86 -2.85 7.10
CA THR A 56 -14.22 -2.93 8.52
C THR A 56 -13.24 -3.75 9.35
N GLU A 57 -12.40 -4.57 8.69
CA GLU A 57 -11.55 -5.56 9.36
C GLU A 57 -12.32 -6.41 10.38
N ALA A 58 -13.59 -6.72 10.06
CA ALA A 58 -14.43 -7.54 10.92
C ALA A 58 -13.82 -8.92 11.16
N ILE A 59 -13.18 -9.49 10.14
CA ILE A 59 -12.32 -10.67 10.20
C ILE A 59 -10.92 -10.32 9.71
N HIS A 60 -9.94 -11.18 9.99
CA HIS A 60 -8.56 -10.93 9.59
C HIS A 60 -8.44 -10.85 8.05
N VAL A 61 -7.70 -9.86 7.55
CA VAL A 61 -7.54 -9.59 6.10
C VAL A 61 -7.14 -10.83 5.29
N THR A 62 -6.26 -11.67 5.83
CA THR A 62 -5.87 -12.93 5.19
C THR A 62 -7.04 -13.90 5.02
N VAL A 63 -7.92 -14.00 6.04
CA VAL A 63 -9.11 -14.85 5.97
C VAL A 63 -10.07 -14.30 4.92
N THR A 64 -10.29 -12.98 4.89
CA THR A 64 -11.09 -12.31 3.85
C THR A 64 -10.56 -12.62 2.45
N ALA A 65 -9.23 -12.56 2.25
CA ALA A 65 -8.61 -12.87 0.95
C ALA A 65 -8.83 -14.34 0.54
N LEU A 66 -8.74 -15.28 1.48
CA LEU A 66 -8.98 -16.71 1.21
C LEU A 66 -10.46 -17.02 0.99
N LEU A 67 -11.38 -16.24 1.53
CA LEU A 67 -12.82 -16.40 1.27
C LEU A 67 -13.19 -16.09 -0.18
N VAL A 68 -12.45 -15.21 -0.87
CA VAL A 68 -12.76 -14.82 -2.26
C VAL A 68 -12.88 -16.04 -3.19
N PRO A 69 -11.85 -16.89 -3.38
CA PRO A 69 -11.94 -18.04 -4.27
C PRO A 69 -12.95 -19.08 -3.77
N VAL A 70 -13.05 -19.28 -2.46
CA VAL A 70 -14.02 -20.24 -1.88
C VAL A 70 -15.45 -19.81 -2.20
N MET A 71 -15.78 -18.56 -1.93
CA MET A 71 -17.13 -18.02 -2.20
C MET A 71 -17.42 -17.94 -3.71
N ALA A 72 -16.42 -17.59 -4.54
CA ALA A 72 -16.58 -17.57 -5.99
C ALA A 72 -16.98 -18.95 -6.56
N VAL A 73 -16.39 -20.01 -6.03
CA VAL A 73 -16.75 -21.39 -6.41
C VAL A 73 -18.13 -21.78 -5.87
N LEU A 74 -18.40 -21.53 -4.59
CA LEU A 74 -19.68 -21.87 -3.96
C LEU A 74 -20.86 -21.14 -4.61
N MET A 75 -20.65 -19.92 -5.07
CA MET A 75 -21.67 -19.09 -5.74
C MET A 75 -21.77 -19.38 -7.26
N GLY A 76 -20.97 -20.32 -7.79
CA GLY A 76 -20.97 -20.66 -9.21
C GLY A 76 -20.44 -19.56 -10.13
N ILE A 77 -19.63 -18.62 -9.61
CA ILE A 77 -19.00 -17.55 -10.40
C ILE A 77 -17.79 -18.10 -11.17
N SER A 78 -17.07 -19.04 -10.58
CA SER A 78 -15.87 -19.66 -11.16
C SER A 78 -15.82 -21.14 -10.83
N GLU A 79 -15.18 -21.93 -11.71
CA GLU A 79 -14.82 -23.31 -11.38
C GLU A 79 -13.65 -23.34 -10.40
N LEU A 80 -13.48 -24.49 -9.71
CA LEU A 80 -12.43 -24.67 -8.70
C LEU A 80 -11.02 -24.46 -9.27
N GLN A 81 -10.75 -25.05 -10.44
CA GLN A 81 -9.43 -25.00 -11.07
C GLN A 81 -8.99 -23.55 -11.40
N PRO A 82 -9.80 -22.74 -12.11
CA PRO A 82 -9.47 -21.33 -12.34
C PRO A 82 -9.34 -20.52 -11.06
N ALA A 83 -10.25 -20.71 -10.09
CA ALA A 83 -10.21 -19.96 -8.83
C ALA A 83 -8.90 -20.16 -8.05
N ILE A 84 -8.38 -21.40 -8.03
CA ILE A 84 -7.14 -21.73 -7.32
C ILE A 84 -5.89 -21.42 -8.15
N SER A 85 -5.97 -21.48 -9.49
CA SER A 85 -4.82 -21.24 -10.38
C SER A 85 -4.20 -19.85 -10.20
N HIS A 86 -4.98 -18.87 -9.75
CA HIS A 86 -4.47 -17.53 -9.44
C HIS A 86 -3.39 -17.53 -8.35
N PHE A 87 -3.42 -18.46 -7.39
CA PHE A 87 -2.37 -18.62 -6.37
C PHE A 87 -1.05 -19.15 -6.93
N SER A 88 -1.07 -19.78 -8.11
CA SER A 88 0.12 -20.27 -8.79
C SER A 88 0.73 -19.26 -9.76
N ASN A 89 0.22 -18.04 -9.79
CA ASN A 89 0.73 -17.01 -10.70
C ASN A 89 2.19 -16.66 -10.34
N PRO A 90 3.14 -16.75 -11.30
CA PRO A 90 4.56 -16.43 -11.07
C PRO A 90 4.80 -15.06 -10.46
N THR A 91 3.90 -14.12 -10.69
CA THR A 91 3.90 -12.77 -10.16
C THR A 91 3.85 -12.73 -8.62
N ILE A 92 3.12 -13.66 -7.98
CA ILE A 92 3.06 -13.78 -6.52
C ILE A 92 4.45 -14.13 -5.96
N TYR A 93 5.18 -15.02 -6.63
CA TYR A 93 6.53 -15.42 -6.23
C TYR A 93 7.54 -14.29 -6.44
N LEU A 94 7.36 -13.47 -7.48
CA LEU A 94 8.16 -12.26 -7.67
C LEU A 94 7.97 -11.29 -6.48
N PHE A 95 6.73 -11.08 -6.03
CA PHE A 95 6.43 -10.29 -4.84
C PHE A 95 7.06 -10.86 -3.58
N PHE A 96 6.89 -12.16 -3.37
CA PHE A 96 7.47 -12.82 -2.21
C PHE A 96 8.99 -12.63 -2.16
N GLY A 97 9.67 -12.79 -3.30
CA GLY A 97 11.09 -12.51 -3.43
C GLY A 97 11.45 -11.05 -3.16
N GLY A 98 10.66 -10.11 -3.71
CA GLY A 98 10.84 -8.68 -3.48
C GLY A 98 10.65 -8.30 -2.01
N PHE A 99 9.62 -8.79 -1.34
CA PHE A 99 9.40 -8.54 0.08
C PHE A 99 10.47 -9.19 0.96
N ALA A 100 10.95 -10.39 0.62
CA ALA A 100 12.04 -11.04 1.33
C ALA A 100 13.35 -10.21 1.22
N LEU A 101 13.66 -9.70 0.02
CA LEU A 101 14.80 -8.81 -0.20
C LEU A 101 14.64 -7.50 0.59
N ALA A 102 13.47 -6.89 0.54
CA ALA A 102 13.15 -5.68 1.29
C ALA A 102 13.32 -5.88 2.80
N ALA A 103 12.81 -6.99 3.33
CA ALA A 103 12.97 -7.35 4.74
C ALA A 103 14.45 -7.57 5.11
N ALA A 104 15.25 -8.16 4.23
CA ALA A 104 16.68 -8.33 4.43
C ALA A 104 17.42 -6.98 4.46
N LEU A 105 17.13 -6.07 3.53
CA LEU A 105 17.68 -4.70 3.49
C LEU A 105 17.35 -3.94 4.78
N HIS A 106 16.08 -4.00 5.21
CA HIS A 106 15.63 -3.37 6.45
C HIS A 106 16.30 -3.96 7.70
N LYS A 107 16.40 -5.30 7.79
CA LYS A 107 17.09 -5.98 8.90
C LYS A 107 18.56 -5.58 9.01
N GLN A 108 19.21 -5.33 7.88
CA GLN A 108 20.61 -4.87 7.82
C GLN A 108 20.76 -3.35 7.98
N GLN A 109 19.66 -2.62 8.16
CA GLN A 109 19.61 -1.17 8.31
C GLN A 109 20.29 -0.39 7.14
N ILE A 110 20.38 -1.02 5.96
CA ILE A 110 20.97 -0.41 4.76
C ILE A 110 20.16 0.82 4.32
N ASP A 111 18.86 0.74 4.44
CA ASP A 111 17.90 1.82 4.21
C ASP A 111 18.17 3.05 5.11
N GLN A 112 18.38 2.83 6.42
CA GLN A 112 18.73 3.88 7.38
C GLN A 112 20.12 4.46 7.11
N TYR A 113 21.07 3.62 6.78
CA TYR A 113 22.42 4.04 6.40
C TYR A 113 22.39 4.97 5.19
N LEU A 114 21.69 4.57 4.12
CA LEU A 114 21.53 5.40 2.92
C LEU A 114 20.87 6.74 3.24
N ALA A 115 19.82 6.73 4.05
CA ALA A 115 19.11 7.94 4.46
C ALA A 115 20.01 8.90 5.26
N GLN A 116 20.82 8.38 6.21
CA GLN A 116 21.76 9.17 7.00
C GLN A 116 22.87 9.77 6.13
N GLN A 117 23.44 9.00 5.20
CA GLN A 117 24.47 9.49 4.30
C GLN A 117 23.98 10.69 3.48
N ILE A 118 22.75 10.65 2.99
CA ILE A 118 22.17 11.75 2.19
C ILE A 118 21.92 12.99 3.01
N LEU A 119 21.49 12.86 4.26
CA LEU A 119 21.33 14.01 5.14
C LEU A 119 22.68 14.72 5.42
N THR A 120 23.79 13.99 5.48
CA THR A 120 25.12 14.59 5.62
C THR A 120 25.50 15.40 4.37
N PHE A 121 25.10 15.00 3.18
CA PHE A 121 25.30 15.78 1.94
C PHE A 121 24.53 17.08 1.89
N ALA A 122 23.44 17.22 2.65
CA ALA A 122 22.62 18.44 2.66
C ALA A 122 23.33 19.65 3.29
N LYS A 123 24.45 19.45 3.99
CA LYS A 123 25.26 20.53 4.61
C LYS A 123 24.43 21.54 5.44
N GLY A 124 23.41 21.07 6.15
CA GLY A 124 22.54 21.90 6.99
C GLY A 124 21.54 22.79 6.23
N ARG A 125 21.42 22.67 4.90
CA ARG A 125 20.42 23.41 4.12
C ARG A 125 19.10 22.65 4.13
N LEU A 126 18.06 23.22 4.76
CA LEU A 126 16.73 22.63 4.91
C LEU A 126 16.14 22.19 3.57
N GLN A 127 16.16 23.04 2.56
CA GLN A 127 15.60 22.74 1.24
C GLN A 127 16.29 21.52 0.59
N THR A 128 17.63 21.49 0.67
CA THR A 128 18.41 20.37 0.11
C THR A 128 18.14 19.08 0.88
N ALA A 129 18.07 19.14 2.23
CA ALA A 129 17.75 18.00 3.07
C ALA A 129 16.35 17.43 2.74
N THR A 130 15.37 18.30 2.58
CA THR A 130 13.98 17.91 2.26
C THR A 130 13.88 17.29 0.87
N LEU A 131 14.50 17.89 -0.16
CA LEU A 131 14.48 17.33 -1.51
C LEU A 131 15.21 16.00 -1.59
N LEU A 132 16.34 15.86 -0.92
CA LEU A 132 17.07 14.59 -0.84
C LEU A 132 16.26 13.53 -0.09
N LEU A 133 15.60 13.91 1.02
CA LEU A 133 14.70 13.01 1.75
C LEU A 133 13.57 12.47 0.84
N PHE A 134 12.94 13.36 0.07
CA PHE A 134 11.89 12.98 -0.87
C PHE A 134 12.40 12.06 -1.99
N GLY A 135 13.55 12.41 -2.59
CA GLY A 135 14.16 11.62 -3.65
C GLY A 135 14.51 10.21 -3.19
N ILE A 136 15.11 10.09 -1.98
CA ILE A 136 15.47 8.76 -1.45
C ILE A 136 14.24 7.96 -1.01
N THR A 137 13.24 8.65 -0.45
CA THR A 137 11.95 8.02 -0.11
C THR A 137 11.33 7.40 -1.37
N ALA A 138 11.29 8.15 -2.47
CA ALA A 138 10.78 7.63 -3.74
C ALA A 138 11.62 6.47 -4.26
N PHE A 139 12.94 6.58 -4.22
CA PHE A 139 13.85 5.52 -4.69
C PHE A 139 13.70 4.23 -3.89
N ILE A 140 13.66 4.31 -2.55
CA ILE A 140 13.49 3.13 -1.68
C ILE A 140 12.11 2.52 -1.89
N SER A 141 11.07 3.34 -2.06
CA SER A 141 9.70 2.88 -2.28
C SER A 141 9.50 2.15 -3.60
N MET A 142 10.41 2.26 -4.55
CA MET A 142 10.41 1.41 -5.75
C MET A 142 10.64 -0.07 -5.43
N TRP A 143 11.26 -0.39 -4.30
CA TRP A 143 11.69 -1.73 -3.94
C TRP A 143 11.01 -2.28 -2.67
N ILE A 144 10.49 -1.38 -1.84
CA ILE A 144 9.85 -1.68 -0.56
C ILE A 144 8.43 -1.10 -0.60
N SER A 145 7.49 -1.66 0.17
CA SER A 145 6.12 -1.12 0.22
C SER A 145 6.09 0.34 0.66
N ASN A 146 5.17 1.11 0.08
CA ASN A 146 5.03 2.55 0.35
C ASN A 146 4.86 2.85 1.85
N THR A 147 4.05 2.03 2.54
CA THR A 147 3.79 2.17 3.98
C THR A 147 5.06 1.95 4.81
N ALA A 148 5.82 0.89 4.51
CA ALA A 148 7.07 0.61 5.22
C ALA A 148 8.10 1.71 4.96
N THR A 149 8.23 2.17 3.71
CA THR A 149 9.13 3.27 3.35
C THR A 149 8.75 4.57 4.06
N ALA A 150 7.46 4.94 4.05
CA ALA A 150 6.98 6.14 4.73
C ALA A 150 7.24 6.07 6.25
N ALA A 151 6.92 4.94 6.88
CA ALA A 151 7.15 4.73 8.32
C ALA A 151 8.64 4.84 8.69
N MET A 152 9.52 4.28 7.85
CA MET A 152 10.97 4.34 8.05
C MET A 152 11.55 5.75 7.88
N MET A 153 11.02 6.53 6.92
CA MET A 153 11.46 7.90 6.67
C MET A 153 10.86 8.92 7.64
N LEU A 154 9.79 8.57 8.36
CA LEU A 154 9.11 9.45 9.30
C LEU A 154 10.03 9.99 10.41
N PRO A 155 10.89 9.21 11.10
CA PRO A 155 11.83 9.74 12.08
C PRO A 155 12.77 10.79 11.52
N LEU A 156 13.24 10.63 10.27
CA LEU A 156 14.09 11.59 9.59
C LEU A 156 13.33 12.88 9.24
N ALA A 157 12.10 12.76 8.77
CA ALA A 157 11.20 13.87 8.52
C ALA A 157 10.93 14.67 9.82
N ILE A 158 10.68 13.98 10.93
CA ILE A 158 10.53 14.59 12.27
C ILE A 158 11.83 15.30 12.68
N GLY A 159 12.99 14.65 12.51
CA GLY A 159 14.29 15.23 12.84
C GLY A 159 14.60 16.50 12.07
N ILE A 160 14.27 16.56 10.77
CA ILE A 160 14.38 17.81 9.98
C ILE A 160 13.37 18.85 10.46
N SER A 161 12.13 18.44 10.72
CA SER A 161 11.05 19.33 11.16
C SER A 161 11.26 19.90 12.56
N SER A 162 11.96 19.20 13.44
CA SER A 162 12.26 19.67 14.80
C SER A 162 13.24 20.86 14.85
N GLN A 163 13.98 21.08 13.77
CA GLN A 163 14.86 22.25 13.62
C GLN A 163 14.10 23.52 13.23
N LEU A 164 12.81 23.40 12.88
CA LEU A 164 11.97 24.54 12.49
C LEU A 164 11.31 25.20 13.71
N PRO A 165 11.13 26.54 13.70
CA PRO A 165 10.32 27.24 14.71
C PRO A 165 8.90 26.64 14.80
N GLU A 166 8.28 26.70 15.97
CA GLU A 166 6.92 26.16 16.17
C GLU A 166 5.87 26.82 15.27
N THR A 167 6.12 28.04 14.82
CA THR A 167 5.24 28.79 13.92
C THR A 167 5.25 28.27 12.48
N GLU A 168 6.23 27.47 12.09
CA GLU A 168 6.42 26.95 10.72
C GLU A 168 5.62 25.66 10.44
N ASN A 169 4.35 25.66 10.82
CA ASN A 169 3.48 24.48 10.65
C ASN A 169 3.32 24.08 9.18
N ARG A 170 3.29 25.04 8.24
CA ARG A 170 3.14 24.77 6.80
C ARG A 170 4.34 23.98 6.28
N THR A 171 5.55 24.38 6.63
CA THR A 171 6.78 23.69 6.23
C THR A 171 6.87 22.28 6.82
N ARG A 172 6.44 22.10 8.08
CA ARG A 172 6.35 20.78 8.71
C ARG A 172 5.36 19.88 7.98
N THR A 173 4.16 20.39 7.67
CA THR A 173 3.15 19.65 6.90
C THR A 173 3.67 19.26 5.51
N PHE A 174 4.36 20.20 4.84
CA PHE A 174 4.99 19.95 3.55
C PHE A 174 6.00 18.79 3.62
N ILE A 175 6.86 18.74 4.65
CA ILE A 175 7.85 17.68 4.82
C ILE A 175 7.16 16.34 5.05
N MET A 176 6.15 16.28 5.94
CA MET A 176 5.44 15.04 6.27
C MET A 176 4.64 14.50 5.07
N LEU A 177 3.84 15.35 4.43
CA LEU A 177 3.08 14.97 3.24
C LEU A 177 4.01 14.65 2.07
N GLY A 178 5.12 15.39 1.92
CA GLY A 178 6.11 15.13 0.89
C GLY A 178 6.72 13.73 0.99
N VAL A 179 7.00 13.24 2.19
CA VAL A 179 7.45 11.85 2.41
C VAL A 179 6.36 10.86 1.99
N ALA A 180 5.11 11.08 2.41
CA ALA A 180 4.00 10.18 2.08
C ALA A 180 3.73 10.11 0.57
N TYR A 181 3.69 11.26 -0.11
CA TYR A 181 3.53 11.31 -1.57
C TYR A 181 4.75 10.77 -2.31
N SER A 182 5.97 11.03 -1.83
CA SER A 182 7.19 10.48 -2.43
C SER A 182 7.22 8.95 -2.33
N ALA A 183 6.78 8.39 -1.20
CA ALA A 183 6.64 6.95 -1.06
C ALA A 183 5.59 6.38 -2.05
N SER A 184 4.41 6.99 -2.11
CA SER A 184 3.33 6.52 -2.99
C SER A 184 3.68 6.61 -4.47
N ILE A 185 4.25 7.73 -4.91
CA ILE A 185 4.65 7.97 -6.29
C ILE A 185 5.87 7.12 -6.65
N GLY A 186 6.85 7.02 -5.74
CA GLY A 186 8.03 6.17 -5.92
C GLY A 186 7.66 4.71 -6.19
N GLY A 187 6.68 4.20 -5.45
CA GLY A 187 6.15 2.85 -5.64
C GLY A 187 5.61 2.54 -7.04
N ILE A 188 5.31 3.55 -7.87
CA ILE A 188 4.90 3.36 -9.26
C ILE A 188 6.08 2.93 -10.15
N GLY A 189 7.31 3.30 -9.77
CA GLY A 189 8.51 3.14 -10.61
C GLY A 189 8.83 1.70 -10.98
N THR A 190 8.52 0.73 -10.14
CA THR A 190 8.72 -0.71 -10.42
C THR A 190 7.49 -1.54 -10.11
N LEU A 191 7.48 -2.80 -10.57
CA LEU A 191 6.41 -3.74 -10.24
C LEU A 191 6.36 -4.07 -8.75
N VAL A 192 7.51 -4.13 -8.09
CA VAL A 192 7.62 -4.54 -6.67
C VAL A 192 7.17 -3.44 -5.72
N GLY A 193 7.27 -2.19 -6.11
CA GLY A 193 6.97 -1.05 -5.25
C GLY A 193 5.50 -0.99 -4.79
N SER A 194 4.56 -1.54 -5.58
CA SER A 194 3.15 -1.52 -5.21
C SER A 194 2.38 -2.71 -5.79
N PRO A 195 1.52 -3.40 -4.99
CA PRO A 195 0.71 -4.53 -5.47
C PRO A 195 -0.16 -4.24 -6.70
N PRO A 196 -0.83 -3.08 -6.84
CA PRO A 196 -1.60 -2.75 -8.04
C PRO A 196 -0.80 -2.79 -9.33
N ASN A 197 0.49 -2.40 -9.29
CA ASN A 197 1.35 -2.41 -10.49
C ASN A 197 1.47 -3.81 -11.08
N VAL A 198 1.65 -4.79 -10.21
CA VAL A 198 1.83 -6.18 -10.64
C VAL A 198 0.53 -6.78 -11.15
N ILE A 199 -0.59 -6.46 -10.52
CA ILE A 199 -1.91 -6.90 -11.00
C ILE A 199 -2.15 -6.33 -12.39
N ALA A 200 -1.90 -5.03 -12.60
CA ALA A 200 -2.04 -4.38 -13.90
C ALA A 200 -1.08 -4.98 -14.95
N ALA A 201 0.18 -5.19 -14.59
CA ALA A 201 1.18 -5.76 -15.49
C ALA A 201 0.85 -7.21 -15.87
N ALA A 202 0.36 -8.02 -14.94
CA ALA A 202 -0.07 -9.39 -15.20
C ALA A 202 -1.23 -9.45 -16.19
N GLN A 203 -2.22 -8.57 -16.04
CA GLN A 203 -3.35 -8.47 -16.97
C GLN A 203 -2.94 -7.96 -18.36
N ALA A 204 -1.99 -7.03 -18.40
CA ALA A 204 -1.48 -6.45 -19.65
C ALA A 204 -0.34 -7.27 -20.28
N HIS A 205 0.07 -8.39 -19.67
CA HIS A 205 1.21 -9.21 -20.10
C HIS A 205 2.53 -8.41 -20.23
N ILE A 206 2.72 -7.44 -19.33
CA ILE A 206 3.90 -6.56 -19.31
C ILE A 206 4.96 -7.15 -18.39
N THR A 207 6.19 -7.27 -18.87
CA THR A 207 7.34 -7.72 -18.09
C THR A 207 7.86 -6.64 -17.13
N PHE A 208 8.68 -7.03 -16.15
CA PHE A 208 9.31 -6.10 -15.20
C PHE A 208 10.04 -4.94 -15.89
N MET A 209 10.86 -5.25 -16.90
CA MET A 209 11.62 -4.24 -17.64
C MET A 209 10.71 -3.32 -18.45
N GLN A 210 9.69 -3.87 -19.10
CA GLN A 210 8.71 -3.07 -19.83
C GLN A 210 7.95 -2.11 -18.90
N TRP A 211 7.59 -2.56 -17.69
CA TRP A 211 6.98 -1.66 -16.70
C TRP A 211 7.89 -0.48 -16.35
N MET A 212 9.19 -0.72 -16.10
CA MET A 212 10.13 0.33 -15.76
C MET A 212 10.28 1.40 -16.85
N ILE A 213 10.12 1.04 -18.13
CA ILE A 213 10.16 1.99 -19.26
C ILE A 213 9.08 3.07 -19.10
N PHE A 214 7.94 2.74 -18.54
CA PHE A 214 6.83 3.68 -18.28
C PHE A 214 6.85 4.19 -16.84
N GLY A 215 7.05 3.31 -15.88
CA GLY A 215 6.95 3.60 -14.46
C GLY A 215 7.99 4.62 -13.98
N ILE A 216 9.24 4.49 -14.41
CA ILE A 216 10.31 5.43 -14.03
C ILE A 216 10.05 6.83 -14.58
N PRO A 217 9.79 7.05 -15.90
CA PRO A 217 9.46 8.37 -16.42
C PRO A 217 8.23 9.00 -15.74
N VAL A 218 7.17 8.22 -15.52
CA VAL A 218 5.97 8.69 -14.83
C VAL A 218 6.30 9.14 -13.40
N THR A 219 7.07 8.35 -12.65
CA THR A 219 7.54 8.71 -11.31
C THR A 219 8.36 10.02 -11.33
N LEU A 220 9.30 10.16 -12.27
CA LEU A 220 10.14 11.36 -12.42
C LEU A 220 9.36 12.63 -12.77
N ILE A 221 8.22 12.50 -13.45
CA ILE A 221 7.32 13.62 -13.76
C ILE A 221 6.41 13.92 -12.56
N LEU A 222 5.79 12.89 -11.96
CA LEU A 222 4.81 13.08 -10.89
C LEU A 222 5.44 13.60 -9.60
N LEU A 223 6.67 13.23 -9.28
CA LEU A 223 7.34 13.70 -8.07
C LEU A 223 7.47 15.23 -8.03
N PRO A 224 8.07 15.90 -9.01
CA PRO A 224 8.13 17.37 -9.03
C PRO A 224 6.74 18.01 -9.03
N CYS A 225 5.78 17.44 -9.77
CA CYS A 225 4.40 17.96 -9.79
C CYS A 225 3.75 17.89 -8.41
N ALA A 226 3.90 16.79 -7.68
CA ALA A 226 3.37 16.64 -6.34
C ALA A 226 4.05 17.60 -5.35
N TRP A 227 5.36 17.76 -5.41
CA TRP A 227 6.10 18.68 -4.57
C TRP A 227 5.71 20.13 -4.83
N LEU A 228 5.50 20.50 -6.09
CA LEU A 228 5.00 21.82 -6.46
C LEU A 228 3.58 22.06 -5.93
N ALA A 229 2.69 21.07 -6.10
CA ALA A 229 1.32 21.16 -5.58
C ALA A 229 1.25 21.28 -4.05
N LEU A 230 2.15 20.61 -3.34
CA LEU A 230 2.26 20.71 -1.88
C LEU A 230 2.86 22.04 -1.41
N HIS A 231 3.62 22.72 -2.26
CA HIS A 231 4.26 23.99 -1.91
C HIS A 231 3.31 25.20 -2.08
N LEU A 232 2.29 25.06 -2.92
CA LEU A 232 1.24 26.06 -3.12
C LEU A 232 0.27 26.12 -1.94
#